data_a0160abb6898902fb7b99332e4a480fe
#
_entry.id   a0160abb6898902fb7b99332e4a480fe
#
_cell.length_a   1.000
_cell.length_b   1.000
_cell.length_c   1.000
_cell.angle_alpha   90.00
_cell.angle_beta   90.00
_cell.angle_gamma   90.00
#
_symmetry.space_group_name_H-M   'P 1'
#
loop_
_entity.id
_entity.type
_entity.pdbx_description
1 polymer ?
#
loop_
_entity_poly.entity_id
_entity_poly.type
_entity_poly.pdbx_seq_one_letter_code
_entity_poly.pdbx_strand_id
1 'polypeptide(L)'
;MFHPYLNGELTPYADPALCGSFVGVRSTHTKAHFDRAVLEGVALSLHDCYRYLETLGIPHGNTATLIGGGAGSPLWGQIVSDCLGLTLTVTENSDSSLGSAMLAGVAVGLFGGYDQAVAHCVRTVRTLTPNEENTKRYAALYKTYRRVHDALAPIYSGGET
;
A
#
# COMPACT_ATOMS: atom_id res chain seq x y z
N MET A 1 4.12 5.36 15.77
CA MET A 1 4.33 5.16 14.31
C MET A 1 5.19 3.93 14.10
N PHE A 2 4.96 3.20 13.02
CA PHE A 2 5.75 2.02 12.66
C PHE A 2 6.31 2.17 11.25
N HIS A 3 7.59 1.84 11.06
CA HIS A 3 8.24 1.71 9.74
C HIS A 3 8.38 0.22 9.42
N PRO A 4 7.77 -0.26 8.31
CA PRO A 4 7.60 -1.70 8.06
C PRO A 4 8.78 -2.39 7.38
N TYR A 5 9.94 -1.78 7.30
CA TYR A 5 11.09 -2.20 6.48
C TYR A 5 11.89 -3.35 7.12
N LEU A 6 11.21 -4.45 7.48
CA LEU A 6 11.79 -5.56 8.26
C LEU A 6 12.98 -6.27 7.58
N ASN A 7 13.04 -6.26 6.26
CA ASN A 7 14.08 -6.89 5.45
C ASN A 7 14.60 -5.94 4.37
N GLY A 8 14.78 -4.67 4.72
CA GLY A 8 15.06 -3.64 3.74
C GLY A 8 13.80 -3.22 2.98
N GLU A 9 13.97 -2.34 2.01
CA GLU A 9 12.89 -1.89 1.13
C GLU A 9 13.38 -1.73 -0.30
N LEU A 10 12.65 -2.30 -1.25
CA LEU A 10 12.99 -2.19 -2.66
C LEU A 10 12.45 -0.88 -3.26
N THR A 11 11.19 -0.58 -3.03
CA THR A 11 10.51 0.57 -3.63
C THR A 11 9.96 1.50 -2.54
N PRO A 12 10.31 2.79 -2.54
CA PRO A 12 11.06 3.54 -3.57
C PRO A 12 12.56 3.64 -3.30
N TYR A 13 13.12 3.01 -2.27
CA TYR A 13 14.45 3.32 -1.75
C TYR A 13 15.58 2.45 -2.31
N ALA A 14 15.29 1.20 -2.68
CA ALA A 14 16.29 0.19 -3.06
C ALA A 14 17.40 0.05 -2.00
N ASP A 15 17.03 0.08 -0.72
CA ASP A 15 17.95 0.05 0.42
C ASP A 15 17.73 -1.23 1.25
N PRO A 16 18.63 -2.21 1.15
CA PRO A 16 18.54 -3.47 1.91
C PRO A 16 18.91 -3.31 3.39
N ALA A 17 19.51 -2.19 3.80
CA ALA A 17 19.92 -1.94 5.18
C ALA A 17 18.77 -1.40 6.05
N LEU A 18 17.68 -0.93 5.46
CA LEU A 18 16.54 -0.43 6.23
C LEU A 18 15.97 -1.51 7.15
N CYS A 19 15.62 -1.09 8.36
CA CYS A 19 15.03 -1.97 9.38
C CYS A 19 13.67 -1.47 9.84
N GLY A 20 12.85 -2.40 10.35
CA GLY A 20 11.57 -2.06 10.98
C GLY A 20 11.78 -1.32 12.31
N SER A 21 10.95 -0.32 12.59
CA SER A 21 11.05 0.43 13.85
C SER A 21 9.71 0.93 14.35
N PHE A 22 9.55 0.98 15.67
CA PHE A 22 8.48 1.72 16.35
C PHE A 22 9.04 3.02 16.92
N VAL A 23 8.47 4.15 16.54
CA VAL A 23 8.92 5.48 16.96
C VAL A 23 7.81 6.23 17.68
N GLY A 24 8.16 6.96 18.74
CA GLY A 24 7.20 7.76 19.52
C GLY A 24 6.35 6.95 20.47
N VAL A 25 6.85 5.83 20.99
CA VAL A 25 6.17 4.99 21.99
C VAL A 25 6.11 5.73 23.34
N ARG A 26 4.96 5.65 24.01
CA ARG A 26 4.71 6.21 25.35
C ARG A 26 4.19 5.12 26.28
N SER A 27 4.34 5.31 27.59
CA SER A 27 3.88 4.38 28.62
C SER A 27 2.36 4.17 28.63
N THR A 28 1.60 5.08 28.03
CA THR A 28 0.14 4.98 27.89
C THR A 28 -0.31 4.15 26.71
N HIS A 29 0.61 3.74 25.83
CA HIS A 29 0.26 2.94 24.67
C HIS A 29 0.00 1.49 25.05
N THR A 30 -1.08 0.93 24.50
CA THR A 30 -1.51 -0.45 24.68
C THR A 30 -1.23 -1.26 23.42
N LYS A 31 -1.41 -2.59 23.50
CA LYS A 31 -1.28 -3.48 22.32
C LYS A 31 -2.08 -2.97 21.12
N ALA A 32 -3.29 -2.48 21.32
CA ALA A 32 -4.13 -1.96 20.24
C ALA A 32 -3.49 -0.78 19.47
N HIS A 33 -2.72 0.05 20.17
CA HIS A 33 -1.97 1.14 19.52
C HIS A 33 -0.83 0.60 18.65
N PHE A 34 -0.16 -0.48 19.07
CA PHE A 34 0.87 -1.13 18.28
C PHE A 34 0.27 -1.82 17.04
N ASP A 35 -0.82 -2.59 17.23
CA ASP A 35 -1.52 -3.25 16.13
C ASP A 35 -1.97 -2.22 15.08
N ARG A 36 -2.56 -1.11 15.52
CA ARG A 36 -2.96 -0.02 14.64
C ARG A 36 -1.76 0.63 13.94
N ALA A 37 -0.67 0.86 14.65
CA ALA A 37 0.54 1.46 14.08
C ALA A 37 1.16 0.58 12.98
N VAL A 38 1.09 -0.76 13.11
CA VAL A 38 1.55 -1.68 12.06
C VAL A 38 0.71 -1.51 10.79
N LEU A 39 -0.62 -1.52 10.92
CA LEU A 39 -1.52 -1.34 9.76
C LEU A 39 -1.29 0.01 9.08
N GLU A 40 -1.17 1.07 9.86
CA GLU A 40 -0.92 2.42 9.33
C GLU A 40 0.48 2.56 8.74
N GLY A 41 1.49 1.93 9.33
CA GLY A 41 2.86 1.96 8.83
C GLY A 41 2.97 1.34 7.43
N VAL A 42 2.31 0.20 7.21
CA VAL A 42 2.25 -0.42 5.87
C VAL A 42 1.47 0.46 4.89
N ALA A 43 0.35 1.07 5.30
CA ALA A 43 -0.40 1.99 4.45
C ALA A 43 0.42 3.24 4.07
N LEU A 44 1.22 3.78 5.01
CA LEU A 44 2.12 4.91 4.75
C LEU A 44 3.28 4.54 3.82
N SER A 45 3.80 3.32 3.90
CA SER A 45 4.79 2.81 2.94
C SER A 45 4.20 2.70 1.53
N LEU A 46 2.96 2.20 1.40
CA LEU A 46 2.26 2.22 0.10
C LEU A 46 2.02 3.65 -0.41
N HIS A 47 1.70 4.59 0.48
CA HIS A 47 1.57 6.00 0.11
C HIS A 47 2.89 6.56 -0.41
N ASP A 48 4.00 6.19 0.18
CA ASP A 48 5.33 6.61 -0.27
C ASP A 48 5.64 6.10 -1.68
N CYS A 49 5.35 4.83 -1.96
CA CYS A 49 5.44 4.28 -3.32
C CYS A 49 4.54 5.03 -4.31
N TYR A 50 3.29 5.32 -3.91
CA TYR A 50 2.34 6.05 -4.75
C TYR A 50 2.84 7.46 -5.07
N ARG A 51 3.33 8.19 -4.07
CA ARG A 51 3.92 9.52 -4.25
C ARG A 51 5.15 9.49 -5.17
N TYR A 52 5.92 8.41 -5.12
CA TYR A 52 7.06 8.24 -6.01
C TYR A 52 6.64 8.12 -7.48
N LEU A 53 5.51 7.46 -7.79
CA LEU A 53 4.95 7.42 -9.14
C LEU A 53 4.65 8.83 -9.68
N GLU A 54 4.16 9.73 -8.83
CA GLU A 54 3.92 11.13 -9.20
C GLU A 54 5.22 11.84 -9.60
N THR A 55 6.33 11.58 -8.88
CA THR A 55 7.64 12.18 -9.23
C THR A 55 8.18 11.68 -10.56
N LEU A 56 7.79 10.48 -10.98
CA LEU A 56 8.13 9.91 -12.29
C LEU A 56 7.21 10.40 -13.41
N GLY A 57 6.22 11.24 -13.12
CA GLY A 57 5.25 11.73 -14.09
C GLY A 57 4.34 10.63 -14.65
N ILE A 58 4.18 9.51 -13.95
CA ILE A 58 3.31 8.41 -14.37
C ILE A 58 1.86 8.84 -14.14
N PRO A 59 1.03 8.88 -15.19
CA PRO A 59 -0.38 9.23 -15.04
C PRO A 59 -1.09 8.22 -14.15
N HIS A 60 -1.83 8.72 -13.18
CA HIS A 60 -2.64 7.90 -12.29
C HIS A 60 -4.00 8.58 -12.05
N GLY A 61 -5.03 7.77 -11.84
CA GLY A 61 -6.36 8.25 -11.50
C GLY A 61 -6.55 8.36 -9.99
N ASN A 62 -7.80 8.58 -9.59
CA ASN A 62 -8.25 8.60 -8.20
C ASN A 62 -8.79 7.25 -7.71
N THR A 63 -8.56 6.20 -8.47
CA THR A 63 -9.01 4.83 -8.16
C THR A 63 -7.86 3.84 -8.28
N ALA A 64 -7.90 2.79 -7.45
CA ALA A 64 -6.95 1.67 -7.54
C ALA A 64 -7.64 0.35 -7.15
N THR A 65 -7.07 -0.77 -7.54
CA THR A 65 -7.54 -2.09 -7.11
C THR A 65 -6.64 -2.61 -5.99
N LEU A 66 -7.26 -2.96 -4.86
CA LEU A 66 -6.57 -3.58 -3.73
C LEU A 66 -6.60 -5.10 -3.89
N ILE A 67 -5.42 -5.70 -3.99
CA ILE A 67 -5.24 -7.15 -4.18
C ILE A 67 -4.36 -7.75 -3.08
N GLY A 68 -4.28 -9.07 -3.05
CA GLY A 68 -3.48 -9.82 -2.08
C GLY A 68 -4.21 -10.08 -0.76
N GLY A 69 -3.54 -10.77 0.18
CA GLY A 69 -4.15 -11.22 1.43
C GLY A 69 -4.74 -10.11 2.29
N GLY A 70 -4.14 -8.92 2.29
CA GLY A 70 -4.65 -7.74 3.01
C GLY A 70 -6.00 -7.23 2.51
N ALA A 71 -6.35 -7.45 1.23
CA ALA A 71 -7.62 -7.03 0.65
C ALA A 71 -8.84 -7.67 1.35
N GLY A 72 -8.65 -8.81 2.02
CA GLY A 72 -9.68 -9.46 2.83
C GLY A 72 -10.09 -8.67 4.08
N SER A 73 -9.26 -7.75 4.57
CA SER A 73 -9.54 -6.93 5.76
C SER A 73 -10.22 -5.61 5.39
N PRO A 74 -11.51 -5.41 5.73
CA PRO A 74 -12.19 -4.14 5.49
C PRO A 74 -11.53 -2.98 6.23
N LEU A 75 -11.08 -3.21 7.45
CA LEU A 75 -10.41 -2.20 8.28
C LEU A 75 -9.10 -1.73 7.61
N TRP A 76 -8.25 -2.67 7.19
CA TRP A 76 -6.99 -2.30 6.56
C TRP A 76 -7.21 -1.64 5.20
N GLY A 77 -8.14 -2.17 4.39
CA GLY A 77 -8.50 -1.56 3.12
C GLY A 77 -8.98 -0.11 3.29
N GLN A 78 -9.79 0.19 4.32
CA GLN A 78 -10.22 1.56 4.61
C GLN A 78 -9.04 2.44 5.04
N ILE A 79 -8.12 1.93 5.88
CA ILE A 79 -6.90 2.65 6.25
C ILE A 79 -6.08 3.01 4.99
N VAL A 80 -5.90 2.07 4.06
CA VAL A 80 -5.17 2.32 2.80
C VAL A 80 -5.90 3.34 1.94
N SER A 81 -7.23 3.22 1.78
CA SER A 81 -8.05 4.18 1.05
C SER A 81 -7.91 5.59 1.61
N ASP A 82 -8.06 5.74 2.93
CA ASP A 82 -7.94 7.02 3.63
C ASP A 82 -6.51 7.60 3.53
N CYS A 83 -5.50 6.74 3.64
CA CYS A 83 -4.09 7.14 3.58
C CYS A 83 -3.68 7.62 2.20
N LEU A 84 -4.10 6.93 1.15
CA LEU A 84 -3.79 7.28 -0.24
C LEU A 84 -4.71 8.36 -0.80
N GLY A 85 -5.88 8.57 -0.20
CA GLY A 85 -6.93 9.44 -0.75
C GLY A 85 -7.56 8.87 -2.03
N LEU A 86 -7.52 7.54 -2.21
CA LEU A 86 -8.03 6.86 -3.40
C LEU A 86 -9.27 6.03 -3.10
N THR A 87 -10.20 6.00 -4.04
CA THR A 87 -11.24 4.98 -4.03
C THR A 87 -10.63 3.63 -4.40
N LEU A 88 -10.75 2.66 -3.49
CA LEU A 88 -10.22 1.30 -3.72
C LEU A 88 -11.35 0.34 -4.08
N THR A 89 -11.11 -0.48 -5.09
CA THR A 89 -11.95 -1.62 -5.42
C THR A 89 -11.27 -2.90 -4.95
N VAL A 90 -12.07 -3.82 -4.40
CA VAL A 90 -11.63 -5.17 -4.04
C VAL A 90 -12.36 -6.15 -4.95
N THR A 91 -11.62 -7.04 -5.58
CA THR A 91 -12.16 -8.05 -6.49
C THR A 91 -12.41 -9.37 -5.78
N GLU A 92 -13.37 -10.14 -6.29
CA GLU A 92 -13.69 -11.48 -5.79
C GLU A 92 -12.48 -12.41 -5.82
N ASN A 93 -11.71 -12.32 -6.89
CA ASN A 93 -10.49 -13.08 -7.08
C ASN A 93 -9.33 -12.10 -7.23
N SER A 94 -8.45 -12.09 -6.24
CA SER A 94 -7.27 -11.19 -6.18
C SER A 94 -5.95 -11.94 -6.41
N ASP A 95 -6.02 -13.18 -6.89
CA ASP A 95 -4.84 -13.98 -7.19
C ASP A 95 -4.24 -13.59 -8.56
N SER A 96 -2.91 -13.50 -8.62
CA SER A 96 -2.20 -13.20 -9.86
C SER A 96 -2.38 -14.26 -10.95
N SER A 97 -2.75 -15.49 -10.58
CA SER A 97 -3.06 -16.57 -11.52
C SER A 97 -4.24 -16.22 -12.44
N LEU A 98 -5.23 -15.45 -11.95
CA LEU A 98 -6.33 -14.96 -12.79
C LEU A 98 -5.81 -14.07 -13.92
N GLY A 99 -4.87 -13.18 -13.63
CA GLY A 99 -4.24 -12.33 -14.65
C GLY A 99 -3.53 -13.16 -15.72
N SER A 100 -2.76 -14.15 -15.30
CA SER A 100 -2.06 -15.08 -16.22
C SER A 100 -3.05 -15.88 -17.06
N ALA A 101 -4.16 -16.35 -16.49
CA ALA A 101 -5.20 -17.06 -17.22
C ALA A 101 -5.90 -16.16 -18.25
N MET A 102 -6.18 -14.89 -17.92
CA MET A 102 -6.73 -13.93 -18.87
C MET A 102 -5.77 -13.66 -20.03
N LEU A 103 -4.48 -13.48 -19.76
CA LEU A 103 -3.46 -13.32 -20.81
C LEU A 103 -3.43 -14.54 -21.75
N ALA A 104 -3.43 -15.75 -21.20
CA ALA A 104 -3.48 -16.98 -22.00
C ALA A 104 -4.77 -17.07 -22.82
N GLY A 105 -5.92 -16.72 -22.23
CA GLY A 105 -7.21 -16.71 -22.91
C GLY A 105 -7.24 -15.76 -24.12
N VAL A 106 -6.64 -14.57 -23.99
CA VAL A 106 -6.50 -13.64 -25.12
C VAL A 106 -5.55 -14.22 -26.18
N ALA A 107 -4.43 -14.81 -25.78
CA ALA A 107 -3.45 -15.38 -26.70
C ALA A 107 -4.03 -16.51 -27.57
N VAL A 108 -4.93 -17.33 -27.02
CA VAL A 108 -5.57 -18.42 -27.78
C VAL A 108 -6.91 -18.03 -28.44
N GLY A 109 -7.29 -16.74 -28.39
CA GLY A 109 -8.50 -16.23 -29.02
C GLY A 109 -9.80 -16.54 -28.27
N LEU A 110 -9.74 -16.94 -26.98
CA LEU A 110 -10.92 -17.12 -26.14
C LEU A 110 -11.63 -15.79 -25.85
N PHE A 111 -10.86 -14.72 -25.71
CA PHE A 111 -11.32 -13.34 -25.59
C PHE A 111 -10.82 -12.50 -26.78
N GLY A 112 -11.66 -11.59 -27.27
CA GLY A 112 -11.30 -10.68 -28.36
C GLY A 112 -10.28 -9.59 -27.99
N GLY A 113 -9.88 -9.51 -26.71
CA GLY A 113 -8.89 -8.57 -26.18
C GLY A 113 -8.92 -8.51 -24.66
N TYR A 114 -8.00 -7.74 -24.09
CA TYR A 114 -7.84 -7.62 -22.63
C TYR A 114 -9.08 -7.02 -21.95
N ASP A 115 -9.71 -6.01 -22.54
CA ASP A 115 -10.91 -5.39 -21.96
C ASP A 115 -12.06 -6.40 -21.83
N GLN A 116 -12.24 -7.27 -22.84
CA GLN A 116 -13.23 -8.32 -22.79
C GLN A 116 -12.91 -9.37 -21.72
N ALA A 117 -11.65 -9.77 -21.60
CA ALA A 117 -11.20 -10.70 -20.56
C ALA A 117 -11.46 -10.12 -19.17
N VAL A 118 -11.09 -8.87 -18.92
CA VAL A 118 -11.33 -8.17 -17.65
C VAL A 118 -12.84 -8.08 -17.35
N ALA A 119 -13.64 -7.64 -18.31
CA ALA A 119 -15.10 -7.52 -18.14
C ALA A 119 -15.78 -8.85 -17.82
N HIS A 120 -15.22 -9.98 -18.30
CA HIS A 120 -15.76 -11.32 -18.07
C HIS A 120 -15.30 -11.95 -16.74
N CYS A 121 -14.03 -11.73 -16.39
CA CYS A 121 -13.37 -12.47 -15.30
C CYS A 121 -13.25 -11.68 -14.01
N VAL A 122 -13.26 -10.34 -14.05
CA VAL A 122 -13.05 -9.52 -12.86
C VAL A 122 -14.37 -9.00 -12.31
N ARG A 123 -14.70 -9.39 -11.08
CA ARG A 123 -15.89 -8.93 -10.37
C ARG A 123 -15.49 -8.15 -9.13
N THR A 124 -15.94 -6.90 -9.03
CA THR A 124 -15.78 -6.09 -7.83
C THR A 124 -16.77 -6.54 -6.77
N VAL A 125 -16.26 -6.89 -5.59
CA VAL A 125 -17.08 -7.30 -4.43
C VAL A 125 -17.18 -6.20 -3.37
N ARG A 126 -16.28 -5.23 -3.38
CA ARG A 126 -16.28 -4.11 -2.42
C ARG A 126 -15.66 -2.89 -3.04
N THR A 127 -16.21 -1.72 -2.69
CA THR A 127 -15.61 -0.41 -2.96
C THR A 127 -15.42 0.31 -1.64
N LEU A 128 -14.24 0.90 -1.44
CA LEU A 128 -13.86 1.66 -0.27
C LEU A 128 -13.57 3.09 -0.71
N THR A 129 -14.35 4.03 -0.19
CA THR A 129 -14.19 5.45 -0.50
C THR A 129 -13.43 6.14 0.63
N PRO A 130 -12.43 6.99 0.34
CA PRO A 130 -11.65 7.66 1.38
C PRO A 130 -12.53 8.63 2.17
N ASN A 131 -12.31 8.67 3.49
CA ASN A 131 -12.87 9.68 4.36
C ASN A 131 -11.98 10.93 4.32
N GLU A 132 -12.53 12.07 3.92
CA GLU A 132 -11.75 13.31 3.73
C GLU A 132 -11.02 13.79 4.99
N GLU A 133 -11.64 13.64 6.17
CA GLU A 133 -11.01 14.04 7.43
C GLU A 133 -9.80 13.14 7.75
N ASN A 134 -9.95 11.82 7.57
CA ASN A 134 -8.87 10.88 7.76
C ASN A 134 -7.76 11.10 6.73
N THR A 135 -8.10 11.36 5.48
CA THR A 135 -7.11 11.67 4.41
C THR A 135 -6.26 12.88 4.80
N LYS A 136 -6.86 13.94 5.33
CA LYS A 136 -6.12 15.12 5.83
C LYS A 136 -5.19 14.75 7.00
N ARG A 137 -5.66 13.89 7.92
CA ARG A 137 -4.85 13.40 9.05
C ARG A 137 -3.66 12.56 8.57
N TYR A 138 -3.88 11.65 7.62
CA TYR A 138 -2.82 10.83 7.04
C TYR A 138 -1.82 11.66 6.24
N ALA A 139 -2.25 12.68 5.51
CA ALA A 139 -1.35 13.60 4.83
C ALA A 139 -0.40 14.34 5.80
N ALA A 140 -0.91 14.72 6.97
CA ALA A 140 -0.06 15.31 8.03
C ALA A 140 0.88 14.26 8.65
N LEU A 141 0.38 13.05 8.90
CA LEU A 141 1.16 11.95 9.46
C LEU A 141 2.27 11.48 8.51
N TYR A 142 2.00 11.46 7.21
CA TYR A 142 2.97 11.12 6.18
C TYR A 142 4.20 12.04 6.18
N LYS A 143 4.01 13.34 6.41
CA LYS A 143 5.13 14.28 6.55
C LYS A 143 6.05 13.88 7.70
N THR A 144 5.48 13.43 8.82
CA THR A 144 6.25 12.94 9.96
C THR A 144 6.91 11.60 9.65
N TYR A 145 6.20 10.70 8.96
CA TYR A 145 6.70 9.41 8.51
C TYR A 145 7.98 9.57 7.66
N ARG A 146 7.96 10.48 6.69
CA ARG A 146 9.12 10.80 5.85
C ARG A 146 10.31 11.34 6.66
N ARG A 147 10.05 12.28 7.57
CA ARG A 147 11.11 12.85 8.44
C ARG A 147 11.76 11.78 9.34
N VAL A 148 10.96 10.84 9.84
CA VAL A 148 11.48 9.71 10.65
C VAL A 148 12.31 8.78 9.77
N HIS A 149 11.84 8.46 8.55
CA HIS A 149 12.63 7.68 7.59
C HIS A 149 13.99 8.34 7.34
N ASP A 150 14.00 9.63 6.98
CA ASP A 150 15.21 10.36 6.64
C ASP A 150 16.20 10.44 7.83
N ALA A 151 15.69 10.40 9.07
CA ALA A 151 16.52 10.39 10.29
C ALA A 151 17.08 8.99 10.61
N LEU A 152 16.32 7.91 10.32
CA LEU A 152 16.72 6.55 10.67
C LEU A 152 17.55 5.86 9.59
N ALA A 153 17.30 6.13 8.32
CA ALA A 153 18.00 5.48 7.21
C ALA A 153 19.54 5.57 7.33
N PRO A 154 20.15 6.73 7.64
CA PRO A 154 21.60 6.82 7.83
C PRO A 154 22.14 5.98 9.01
N ILE A 155 21.29 5.75 10.04
CA ILE A 155 21.66 4.93 11.20
C ILE A 155 21.79 3.47 10.80
N TYR A 156 20.90 2.99 9.93
CA TYR A 156 20.93 1.59 9.46
C TYR A 156 22.04 1.35 8.43
N SER A 157 22.27 2.31 7.53
CA SER A 157 23.30 2.20 6.47
C SER A 157 24.73 2.39 6.99
N GLY A 158 24.92 3.04 8.13
CA GLY A 158 26.23 3.32 8.74
C GLY A 158 26.67 2.32 9.82
N GLY A 159 25.87 1.35 10.16
CA GLY A 159 26.17 0.35 11.17
C GLY A 159 26.81 -0.90 10.56
N GLU A 160 28.10 -1.12 10.82
CA GLU A 160 28.62 -2.48 10.82
C GLU A 160 27.88 -3.27 11.92
N THR A 161 26.86 -4.06 11.54
CA THR A 161 26.24 -5.06 12.42
C THR A 161 26.76 -6.43 12.09
#